data_63d747d884002b29cc5191e57c40dc20
#
_entry.id   63d747d884002b29cc5191e57c40dc20
#
_cell.length_a   1.000
_cell.length_b   1.000
_cell.length_c   1.000
_cell.angle_alpha   90.00
_cell.angle_beta   90.00
_cell.angle_gamma   90.00
#
_symmetry.space_group_name_H-M   'P 1'
#
loop_
_entity.id
_entity.type
_entity.pdbx_description
1 polymer ?
#
loop_
_entity_poly.entity_id
_entity_poly.type
_entity_poly.pdbx_seq_one_letter_code
_entity_poly.pdbx_strand_id
1 'polypeptide(L)'
;MRVVEPATAAPKAEAIEHEIDLRDFFSASEARVEQWRVLHRTAKALAVSSGDAIERLRAQAGRLLHSMAPLEDLCGYPGPGLIAQLHERLNNEDWTGFARLVQRISLALLANSYRDAPGAWKLEDEGEAHAPDILPPAIGRGQARRPYFEMLLVVPGERSTWPSLRETFRRLRQDHDEFVYEPVVVGSFEDALLAVIFNYDLQAVVIADGFGFRSQYSVPALREILERHMRLDSETAGDLGTALAGAIKRVRPELDIYLTTDRDVGKLAGSHEAAPIRRVFFGVEEPTEIHLSILEGIKERYTTPYFDNLKRYAQRPIGTFHALPIARGKSIFKSNWIRDMGEFYGMNLFLAESSATTGGLDSLLEPTGNIKLAQDAAARALGGDRTFLVTNGTSTSNKIVHQALLKPGDIVLIDRDCHKSHHYGLVLAGAQPYYIDAFPLPQYSMYGSLAIKPIKQALLQLKSEGKLDQAKMLVLTNCTFDGHVANVKRTMLECLAITPDLIFLWDDAWFGFARFSPFLRRRTAMGAVASLREMFRDPEYRKRYEQFKAEAGELDPRDAG
;
A
#
# COMPACT_ATOMS: atom_id res chain seq x y z
N MET A 1 -54.21 -18.71 11.85
CA MET A 1 -53.58 -17.46 11.38
C MET A 1 -53.37 -16.56 12.60
N ARG A 2 -52.23 -16.62 13.23
CA ARG A 2 -51.77 -15.65 14.24
C ARG A 2 -50.62 -14.89 13.57
N VAL A 3 -50.80 -13.58 13.42
CA VAL A 3 -49.78 -12.65 12.95
C VAL A 3 -48.74 -12.57 14.06
N VAL A 4 -47.53 -13.02 13.78
CA VAL A 4 -46.39 -12.83 14.66
C VAL A 4 -45.84 -11.45 14.32
N GLU A 5 -45.88 -10.53 15.28
CA GLU A 5 -45.22 -9.24 15.18
C GLU A 5 -43.70 -9.45 15.01
N PRO A 6 -43.02 -8.65 14.17
CA PRO A 6 -41.59 -8.78 14.00
C PRO A 6 -40.87 -8.38 15.31
N ALA A 7 -40.03 -9.29 15.78
CA ALA A 7 -39.15 -9.05 16.92
C ALA A 7 -38.36 -7.76 16.71
N THR A 8 -38.33 -6.94 17.73
CA THR A 8 -37.56 -5.73 17.87
C THR A 8 -36.14 -5.93 17.38
N ALA A 9 -35.72 -5.06 16.47
CA ALA A 9 -34.39 -5.05 15.87
C ALA A 9 -33.31 -5.13 16.96
N ALA A 10 -32.40 -6.08 16.80
CA ALA A 10 -31.19 -6.16 17.58
C ALA A 10 -30.48 -4.81 17.60
N PRO A 11 -29.87 -4.39 18.72
CA PRO A 11 -29.15 -3.14 18.79
C PRO A 11 -28.08 -3.12 17.71
N LYS A 12 -28.14 -2.11 16.84
CA LYS A 12 -27.14 -1.88 15.81
C LYS A 12 -25.78 -1.88 16.48
N ALA A 13 -24.93 -2.82 16.12
CA ALA A 13 -23.53 -2.81 16.48
C ALA A 13 -22.88 -1.59 15.83
N GLU A 14 -22.91 -0.45 16.52
CA GLU A 14 -22.22 0.79 16.17
C GLU A 14 -20.75 0.74 16.60
N ALA A 15 -20.05 -0.25 16.14
CA ALA A 15 -18.60 -0.23 16.06
C ALA A 15 -18.22 -0.82 14.69
N ILE A 16 -18.86 -0.32 13.65
CA ILE A 16 -18.35 -0.49 12.32
C ILE A 16 -17.19 0.49 12.21
N GLU A 17 -15.97 -0.03 12.31
CA GLU A 17 -14.83 0.65 11.71
C GLU A 17 -15.30 1.09 10.33
N HIS A 18 -15.34 2.41 10.10
CA HIS A 18 -15.72 2.93 8.79
C HIS A 18 -14.75 2.35 7.76
N GLU A 19 -15.24 1.41 7.01
CA GLU A 19 -14.51 0.81 5.90
C GLU A 19 -14.24 1.94 4.89
N ILE A 20 -12.98 2.14 4.52
CA ILE A 20 -12.59 3.12 3.50
C ILE A 20 -13.41 2.82 2.24
N ASP A 21 -14.25 3.76 1.81
CA ASP A 21 -15.05 3.57 0.60
C ASP A 21 -14.15 3.71 -0.63
N LEU A 22 -13.96 2.60 -1.34
CA LEU A 22 -13.20 2.54 -2.58
C LEU A 22 -13.66 3.57 -3.61
N ARG A 23 -14.95 3.88 -3.63
CA ARG A 23 -15.52 4.85 -4.57
C ARG A 23 -14.99 6.26 -4.35
N ASP A 24 -14.81 6.67 -3.10
CA ASP A 24 -14.33 8.01 -2.77
C ASP A 24 -12.89 8.21 -3.22
N PHE A 25 -12.06 7.18 -3.06
CA PHE A 25 -10.68 7.22 -3.48
C PHE A 25 -10.51 7.26 -5.00
N PHE A 26 -11.15 6.35 -5.71
CA PHE A 26 -11.10 6.37 -7.17
C PHE A 26 -11.74 7.63 -7.74
N SER A 27 -12.84 8.12 -7.15
CA SER A 27 -13.50 9.33 -7.63
C SER A 27 -12.64 10.57 -7.53
N ALA A 28 -11.77 10.73 -6.53
CA ALA A 28 -10.89 11.91 -6.46
C ALA A 28 -9.76 11.84 -7.48
N SER A 29 -9.13 10.67 -7.66
CA SER A 29 -8.10 10.48 -8.69
C SER A 29 -8.69 10.61 -10.10
N GLU A 30 -9.86 10.03 -10.34
CA GLU A 30 -10.59 10.19 -11.60
C GLU A 30 -11.02 11.63 -11.82
N ALA A 31 -11.52 12.32 -10.79
CA ALA A 31 -11.90 13.71 -10.85
C ALA A 31 -10.70 14.60 -11.23
N ARG A 32 -9.53 14.38 -10.65
CA ARG A 32 -8.31 15.09 -11.01
C ARG A 32 -7.95 14.90 -12.48
N VAL A 33 -7.91 13.65 -12.94
CA VAL A 33 -7.60 13.33 -14.34
C VAL A 33 -8.63 13.93 -15.30
N GLU A 34 -9.92 13.85 -14.96
CA GLU A 34 -10.98 14.41 -15.81
C GLU A 34 -10.93 15.95 -15.84
N GLN A 35 -10.64 16.60 -14.73
CA GLN A 35 -10.43 18.05 -14.70
C GLN A 35 -9.29 18.48 -15.64
N TRP A 36 -8.16 17.79 -15.63
CA TRP A 36 -7.06 18.05 -16.57
C TRP A 36 -7.47 17.79 -18.02
N ARG A 37 -8.27 16.76 -18.30
CA ARG A 37 -8.81 16.50 -19.65
C ARG A 37 -9.74 17.62 -20.11
N VAL A 38 -10.62 18.10 -19.23
CA VAL A 38 -11.53 19.21 -19.55
C VAL A 38 -10.72 20.49 -19.75
N LEU A 39 -9.74 20.79 -18.92
CA LEU A 39 -8.85 21.93 -19.07
C LEU A 39 -8.09 21.87 -20.38
N HIS A 40 -7.58 20.70 -20.79
CA HIS A 40 -6.88 20.52 -22.06
C HIS A 40 -7.80 20.80 -23.26
N ARG A 41 -9.03 20.27 -23.25
CA ARG A 41 -10.02 20.56 -24.31
C ARG A 41 -10.36 22.06 -24.36
N THR A 42 -10.56 22.69 -23.21
CA THR A 42 -10.85 24.13 -23.10
C THR A 42 -9.68 24.96 -23.62
N ALA A 43 -8.46 24.63 -23.22
CA ALA A 43 -7.24 25.33 -23.65
C ALA A 43 -7.01 25.21 -25.16
N LYS A 44 -7.23 24.02 -25.73
CA LYS A 44 -7.14 23.80 -27.18
C LYS A 44 -8.19 24.60 -27.95
N ALA A 45 -9.43 24.66 -27.43
CA ALA A 45 -10.48 25.46 -28.03
C ALA A 45 -10.15 26.96 -27.93
N LEU A 46 -9.63 27.42 -26.80
CA LEU A 46 -9.24 28.83 -26.57
C LEU A 46 -8.17 29.27 -27.56
N ALA A 47 -7.19 28.42 -27.87
CA ALA A 47 -6.09 28.75 -28.79
C ALA A 47 -6.52 28.97 -30.27
N VAL A 48 -7.71 28.49 -30.66
CA VAL A 48 -8.22 28.60 -32.04
C VAL A 48 -9.48 29.44 -32.16
N SER A 49 -10.01 29.95 -31.05
CA SER A 49 -11.25 30.74 -31.01
C SER A 49 -11.03 32.23 -31.26
N SER A 50 -12.09 32.94 -31.63
CA SER A 50 -12.11 34.38 -31.83
C SER A 50 -13.41 34.98 -31.31
N GLY A 51 -13.40 36.28 -31.03
CA GLY A 51 -14.58 37.05 -30.60
C GLY A 51 -15.13 36.60 -29.23
N ASP A 52 -16.43 36.64 -29.05
CA ASP A 52 -17.11 36.36 -27.75
C ASP A 52 -16.85 34.94 -27.18
N ALA A 53 -16.39 34.03 -28.02
CA ALA A 53 -16.05 32.67 -27.55
C ALA A 53 -14.81 32.66 -26.63
N ILE A 54 -13.86 33.56 -26.85
CA ILE A 54 -12.65 33.70 -26.06
C ILE A 54 -12.98 33.98 -24.60
N GLU A 55 -13.82 34.98 -24.34
CA GLU A 55 -14.19 35.37 -22.98
C GLU A 55 -14.86 34.23 -22.18
N ARG A 56 -15.75 33.50 -22.84
CA ARG A 56 -16.42 32.34 -22.22
C ARG A 56 -15.42 31.22 -21.87
N LEU A 57 -14.51 30.89 -22.82
CA LEU A 57 -13.52 29.85 -22.63
C LEU A 57 -12.45 30.24 -21.59
N ARG A 58 -12.04 31.51 -21.59
CA ARG A 58 -11.14 32.09 -20.57
C ARG A 58 -11.75 31.96 -19.18
N ALA A 59 -13.01 32.38 -19.01
CA ALA A 59 -13.72 32.27 -17.75
C ALA A 59 -13.88 30.78 -17.31
N GLN A 60 -14.11 29.88 -18.27
CA GLN A 60 -14.18 28.45 -17.99
C GLN A 60 -12.81 27.88 -17.55
N ALA A 61 -11.73 28.21 -18.22
CA ALA A 61 -10.38 27.81 -17.85
C ALA A 61 -9.99 28.31 -16.46
N GLY A 62 -10.31 29.58 -16.15
CA GLY A 62 -10.07 30.15 -14.82
C GLY A 62 -10.85 29.43 -13.71
N ARG A 63 -12.13 29.12 -13.94
CA ARG A 63 -12.92 28.33 -12.97
C ARG A 63 -12.36 26.92 -12.78
N LEU A 64 -11.91 26.25 -13.84
CA LEU A 64 -11.28 24.92 -13.75
C LEU A 64 -10.01 24.98 -12.92
N LEU A 65 -9.08 25.90 -13.21
CA LEU A 65 -7.85 26.07 -12.44
C LEU A 65 -8.15 26.33 -10.95
N HIS A 66 -9.14 27.16 -10.66
CA HIS A 66 -9.54 27.43 -9.27
C HIS A 66 -10.11 26.18 -8.58
N SER A 67 -10.97 25.42 -9.26
CA SER A 67 -11.56 24.19 -8.70
C SER A 67 -10.56 23.06 -8.51
N MET A 68 -9.47 23.05 -9.27
CA MET A 68 -8.40 22.04 -9.16
C MET A 68 -7.42 22.34 -8.02
N ALA A 69 -7.25 23.61 -7.63
CA ALA A 69 -6.24 24.03 -6.67
C ALA A 69 -6.19 23.20 -5.37
N PRO A 70 -7.33 22.82 -4.73
CA PRO A 70 -7.29 22.03 -3.50
C PRO A 70 -6.63 20.65 -3.64
N LEU A 71 -6.75 20.02 -4.81
CA LEU A 71 -6.13 18.72 -5.08
C LEU A 71 -4.69 18.88 -5.58
N GLU A 72 -4.44 19.89 -6.41
CA GLU A 72 -3.11 20.14 -6.98
C GLU A 72 -2.09 20.57 -5.91
N ASP A 73 -2.52 21.25 -4.86
CA ASP A 73 -1.66 21.61 -3.73
C ASP A 73 -1.19 20.40 -2.90
N LEU A 74 -1.89 19.27 -3.01
CA LEU A 74 -1.53 18.02 -2.33
C LEU A 74 -0.52 17.16 -3.11
N CYS A 75 -0.07 17.62 -4.28
CA CYS A 75 0.82 16.89 -5.18
C CYS A 75 2.06 17.72 -5.52
N GLY A 76 3.20 17.06 -5.69
CA GLY A 76 4.44 17.72 -6.09
C GLY A 76 4.44 18.16 -7.56
N TYR A 77 3.77 17.41 -8.42
CA TYR A 77 3.64 17.73 -9.83
C TYR A 77 2.16 17.97 -10.22
N PRO A 78 1.83 19.02 -11.01
CA PRO A 78 2.73 20.00 -11.64
C PRO A 78 3.38 20.98 -10.67
N GLY A 79 2.84 21.09 -9.46
CA GLY A 79 3.32 22.00 -8.42
C GLY A 79 2.94 23.47 -8.67
N PRO A 80 3.09 24.33 -7.65
CA PRO A 80 2.59 25.70 -7.67
C PRO A 80 3.28 26.58 -8.73
N GLY A 81 4.53 26.30 -9.09
CA GLY A 81 5.24 27.07 -10.10
C GLY A 81 4.62 26.95 -11.50
N LEU A 82 4.29 25.73 -11.93
CA LEU A 82 3.62 25.51 -13.22
C LEU A 82 2.16 26.00 -13.20
N ILE A 83 1.46 25.84 -12.08
CA ILE A 83 0.12 26.39 -11.91
C ILE A 83 0.13 27.93 -11.99
N ALA A 84 1.09 28.58 -11.36
CA ALA A 84 1.26 30.02 -11.45
C ALA A 84 1.52 30.48 -12.90
N GLN A 85 2.35 29.78 -13.65
CA GLN A 85 2.58 30.06 -15.08
C GLN A 85 1.31 29.86 -15.92
N LEU A 86 0.46 28.88 -15.61
CA LEU A 86 -0.82 28.74 -16.29
C LEU A 86 -1.71 29.98 -16.03
N HIS A 87 -1.77 30.45 -14.80
CA HIS A 87 -2.53 31.67 -14.48
C HIS A 87 -1.95 32.89 -15.18
N GLU A 88 -0.63 33.05 -15.20
CA GLU A 88 0.05 34.15 -15.86
C GLU A 88 -0.26 34.17 -17.36
N ARG A 89 -0.11 33.05 -18.06
CA ARG A 89 -0.43 32.94 -19.51
C ARG A 89 -1.89 33.21 -19.80
N LEU A 90 -2.80 32.73 -18.95
CA LEU A 90 -4.26 32.98 -19.07
C LEU A 90 -4.57 34.48 -18.89
N ASN A 91 -3.90 35.16 -17.97
CA ASN A 91 -4.09 36.59 -17.70
C ASN A 91 -3.46 37.46 -18.78
N ASN A 92 -2.32 37.05 -19.32
CA ASN A 92 -1.61 37.77 -20.39
C ASN A 92 -2.16 37.46 -21.79
N GLU A 93 -3.26 36.69 -21.88
CA GLU A 93 -3.92 36.33 -23.15
C GLU A 93 -3.02 35.51 -24.11
N ASP A 94 -2.01 34.83 -23.57
CA ASP A 94 -1.16 33.91 -24.32
C ASP A 94 -1.87 32.55 -24.47
N TRP A 95 -2.89 32.50 -25.33
CA TRP A 95 -3.72 31.30 -25.53
C TRP A 95 -2.94 30.12 -26.07
N THR A 96 -1.98 30.36 -26.94
CA THR A 96 -1.15 29.32 -27.53
C THR A 96 -0.17 28.75 -26.51
N GLY A 97 0.50 29.60 -25.75
CA GLY A 97 1.40 29.17 -24.67
C GLY A 97 0.64 28.46 -23.56
N PHE A 98 -0.55 28.96 -23.19
CA PHE A 98 -1.43 28.29 -22.23
C PHE A 98 -1.80 26.87 -22.68
N ALA A 99 -2.27 26.71 -23.93
CA ALA A 99 -2.67 25.42 -24.45
C ALA A 99 -1.49 24.42 -24.53
N ARG A 100 -0.31 24.87 -24.95
CA ARG A 100 0.92 24.04 -24.97
C ARG A 100 1.32 23.59 -23.56
N LEU A 101 1.27 24.49 -22.58
CA LEU A 101 1.63 24.15 -21.21
C LEU A 101 0.65 23.16 -20.59
N VAL A 102 -0.67 23.36 -20.76
CA VAL A 102 -1.72 22.43 -20.31
C VAL A 102 -1.53 21.06 -20.95
N GLN A 103 -1.27 21.00 -22.27
CA GLN A 103 -1.03 19.75 -22.98
C GLN A 103 0.19 19.02 -22.43
N ARG A 104 1.31 19.71 -22.21
CA ARG A 104 2.55 19.16 -21.66
C ARG A 104 2.32 18.57 -20.26
N ILE A 105 1.66 19.29 -19.38
CA ILE A 105 1.34 18.82 -18.02
C ILE A 105 0.42 17.59 -18.09
N SER A 106 -0.65 17.65 -18.90
CA SER A 106 -1.60 16.54 -19.04
C SER A 106 -0.92 15.25 -19.56
N LEU A 107 -0.02 15.36 -20.54
CA LEU A 107 0.73 14.22 -21.06
C LEU A 107 1.71 13.65 -20.03
N ALA A 108 2.39 14.51 -19.28
CA ALA A 108 3.32 14.08 -18.23
C ALA A 108 2.60 13.36 -17.09
N LEU A 109 1.39 13.81 -16.72
CA LEU A 109 0.55 13.14 -15.72
C LEU A 109 0.08 11.76 -16.21
N LEU A 110 -0.40 11.68 -17.46
CA LEU A 110 -0.88 10.41 -18.03
C LEU A 110 0.23 9.37 -18.18
N ALA A 111 1.43 9.80 -18.60
CA ALA A 111 2.58 8.92 -18.79
C ALA A 111 3.41 8.70 -17.52
N ASN A 112 3.12 9.40 -16.42
CA ASN A 112 3.97 9.48 -15.23
C ASN A 112 5.43 9.88 -15.53
N SER A 113 5.67 10.56 -16.65
CA SER A 113 7.02 10.90 -17.10
C SER A 113 7.70 11.98 -16.26
N TYR A 114 6.95 12.72 -15.45
CA TYR A 114 7.49 13.65 -14.47
C TYR A 114 8.38 12.99 -13.42
N ARG A 115 8.20 11.68 -13.19
CA ARG A 115 9.03 10.89 -12.27
C ARG A 115 10.41 10.57 -12.83
N ASP A 116 10.55 10.59 -14.15
CA ASP A 116 11.78 10.18 -14.84
C ASP A 116 12.86 11.30 -14.89
N ALA A 117 12.43 12.54 -14.86
CA ALA A 117 13.32 13.71 -14.96
C ALA A 117 12.94 14.80 -13.96
N PRO A 118 13.04 14.52 -12.64
CA PRO A 118 12.73 15.51 -11.61
C PRO A 118 13.67 16.70 -11.74
N GLY A 119 13.11 17.87 -11.98
CA GLY A 119 13.85 19.11 -12.22
C GLY A 119 13.95 19.54 -13.69
N ALA A 120 13.67 18.68 -14.65
CA ALA A 120 13.52 19.07 -16.07
C ALA A 120 12.27 19.93 -16.33
N TRP A 121 11.46 20.16 -15.29
CA TRP A 121 10.30 21.06 -15.33
C TRP A 121 10.66 22.52 -15.10
N LYS A 122 11.91 22.84 -14.78
CA LYS A 122 12.39 24.19 -14.93
C LYS A 122 12.27 24.50 -16.41
N LEU A 123 11.22 25.24 -16.74
CA LEU A 123 11.10 25.85 -18.05
C LEU A 123 12.31 26.80 -18.16
N GLU A 124 13.35 26.32 -18.81
CA GLU A 124 14.25 27.23 -19.47
C GLU A 124 13.39 27.88 -20.56
N ASP A 125 13.15 29.16 -20.39
CA ASP A 125 12.59 29.99 -21.42
C ASP A 125 13.47 29.88 -22.64
N GLU A 126 12.79 29.77 -23.80
CA GLU A 126 13.32 30.08 -25.12
C GLU A 126 14.21 29.05 -25.81
N GLY A 127 13.60 28.47 -26.75
CA GLY A 127 14.14 27.69 -27.85
C GLY A 127 13.14 26.63 -28.25
N GLU A 128 12.85 26.54 -29.51
CA GLU A 128 11.95 25.58 -30.14
C GLU A 128 12.08 24.20 -29.49
N ALA A 129 11.32 23.99 -28.41
CA ALA A 129 11.27 22.68 -27.78
C ALA A 129 10.52 21.75 -28.73
N HIS A 130 11.24 20.91 -29.38
CA HIS A 130 10.71 19.70 -30.00
C HIS A 130 9.80 19.05 -28.96
N ALA A 131 8.57 18.73 -29.35
CA ALA A 131 7.68 17.91 -28.54
C ALA A 131 8.49 16.72 -28.05
N PRO A 132 8.55 16.44 -26.74
CA PRO A 132 9.25 15.26 -26.29
C PRO A 132 8.61 14.09 -27.03
N ASP A 133 9.42 13.31 -27.72
CA ASP A 133 8.99 12.05 -28.30
C ASP A 133 8.19 11.32 -27.21
N ILE A 134 7.00 10.86 -27.56
CA ILE A 134 6.06 10.18 -26.67
C ILE A 134 6.68 8.90 -26.07
N LEU A 135 7.78 8.45 -26.65
CA LEU A 135 8.63 7.41 -26.10
C LEU A 135 9.62 8.03 -25.11
N PRO A 136 9.73 7.48 -23.89
CA PRO A 136 10.81 7.86 -22.99
C PRO A 136 12.13 7.74 -23.76
N PRO A 137 13.05 8.71 -23.65
CA PRO A 137 14.31 8.66 -24.36
C PRO A 137 14.93 7.28 -24.12
N ALA A 138 15.32 6.62 -25.20
CA ALA A 138 15.97 5.32 -25.12
C ALA A 138 17.06 5.43 -24.04
N ILE A 139 16.98 4.58 -23.02
CA ILE A 139 17.88 4.60 -21.87
C ILE A 139 19.30 4.59 -22.42
N GLY A 140 19.94 5.75 -22.45
CA GLY A 140 21.34 5.85 -22.78
C GLY A 140 22.08 4.94 -21.79
N ARG A 141 22.85 4.00 -22.29
CA ARG A 141 23.68 3.14 -21.47
C ARG A 141 24.61 4.03 -20.64
N GLY A 142 24.23 4.35 -19.40
CA GLY A 142 25.10 5.11 -18.52
C GLY A 142 24.48 5.89 -17.36
N GLN A 143 23.23 6.29 -17.41
CA GLN A 143 22.59 6.94 -16.25
C GLN A 143 21.45 6.06 -15.75
N ALA A 144 21.67 5.39 -14.62
CA ALA A 144 20.59 4.74 -13.88
C ALA A 144 19.59 5.83 -13.43
N ARG A 145 18.31 5.69 -13.82
CA ARG A 145 17.26 6.58 -13.36
C ARG A 145 17.16 6.46 -11.85
N ARG A 146 17.26 7.58 -11.14
CA ARG A 146 17.07 7.60 -9.69
C ARG A 146 15.59 7.49 -9.39
N PRO A 147 15.16 6.61 -8.47
CA PRO A 147 13.76 6.52 -8.08
C PRO A 147 13.26 7.86 -7.53
N TYR A 148 12.09 8.29 -8.01
CA TYR A 148 11.42 9.51 -7.60
C TYR A 148 10.39 9.21 -6.51
N PHE A 149 10.25 10.11 -5.54
CA PHE A 149 9.16 10.13 -4.59
C PHE A 149 8.80 11.56 -4.17
N GLU A 150 7.71 11.72 -3.43
CA GLU A 150 7.32 12.98 -2.84
C GLU A 150 7.42 12.92 -1.30
N MET A 151 7.76 14.06 -0.70
CA MET A 151 7.89 14.23 0.74
C MET A 151 6.90 15.28 1.20
N LEU A 152 6.02 14.93 2.14
CA LEU A 152 5.06 15.86 2.72
C LEU A 152 5.70 16.63 3.87
N LEU A 153 5.60 17.95 3.81
CA LEU A 153 5.97 18.89 4.88
C LEU A 153 4.69 19.48 5.48
N VAL A 154 4.42 19.17 6.74
CA VAL A 154 3.30 19.75 7.49
C VAL A 154 3.89 20.83 8.41
N VAL A 155 3.62 22.10 8.09
CA VAL A 155 4.28 23.22 8.74
C VAL A 155 3.29 24.31 9.17
N PRO A 156 3.55 25.02 10.28
CA PRO A 156 2.80 26.22 10.61
C PRO A 156 3.13 27.35 9.65
N GLY A 157 2.30 28.38 9.63
CA GLY A 157 2.57 29.64 8.94
C GLY A 157 1.79 29.82 7.64
N GLU A 158 2.08 30.93 6.97
CA GLU A 158 1.38 31.35 5.77
C GLU A 158 1.92 30.68 4.50
N ARG A 159 1.05 30.49 3.53
CA ARG A 159 1.41 29.94 2.20
C ARG A 159 2.51 30.73 1.48
N SER A 160 2.64 32.01 1.79
CA SER A 160 3.69 32.88 1.24
C SER A 160 5.10 32.38 1.53
N THR A 161 5.31 31.62 2.60
CA THR A 161 6.60 31.05 3.02
C THR A 161 6.91 29.69 2.37
N TRP A 162 5.92 28.99 1.85
CA TRP A 162 6.07 27.62 1.32
C TRP A 162 7.01 27.48 0.12
N PRO A 163 7.05 28.44 -0.85
CA PRO A 163 8.00 28.37 -1.96
C PRO A 163 9.45 28.37 -1.48
N SER A 164 9.78 29.20 -0.49
CA SER A 164 11.13 29.25 0.10
C SER A 164 11.49 27.92 0.78
N LEU A 165 10.54 27.31 1.49
CA LEU A 165 10.74 26.04 2.17
C LEU A 165 10.98 24.89 1.16
N ARG A 166 10.19 24.83 0.09
CA ARG A 166 10.41 23.86 -0.99
C ARG A 166 11.78 24.01 -1.62
N GLU A 167 12.19 25.25 -1.89
CA GLU A 167 13.48 25.53 -2.51
C GLU A 167 14.64 25.16 -1.58
N THR A 168 14.50 25.32 -0.25
CA THR A 168 15.48 24.88 0.73
C THR A 168 15.77 23.38 0.59
N PHE A 169 14.74 22.54 0.58
CA PHE A 169 14.92 21.09 0.42
C PHE A 169 15.40 20.70 -0.99
N ARG A 170 15.00 21.44 -2.02
CA ARG A 170 15.52 21.19 -3.38
C ARG A 170 17.01 21.43 -3.51
N ARG A 171 17.55 22.45 -2.83
CA ARG A 171 18.98 22.77 -2.83
C ARG A 171 19.85 21.76 -2.09
N LEU A 172 19.28 20.98 -1.18
CA LEU A 172 19.99 19.93 -0.46
C LEU A 172 20.27 18.70 -1.34
N ARG A 173 19.56 18.54 -2.44
CA ARG A 173 19.74 17.40 -3.36
C ARG A 173 21.13 17.42 -3.97
N GLN A 174 21.78 16.27 -3.95
CA GLN A 174 23.08 16.07 -4.56
C GLN A 174 22.97 15.15 -5.79
N ASP A 175 23.90 15.30 -6.74
CA ASP A 175 23.91 14.46 -7.94
C ASP A 175 24.18 12.99 -7.64
N HIS A 176 24.80 12.69 -6.51
CA HIS A 176 25.10 11.33 -6.06
C HIS A 176 24.03 10.70 -5.16
N ASP A 177 22.95 11.41 -4.83
CA ASP A 177 21.85 10.85 -4.06
C ASP A 177 21.22 9.67 -4.82
N GLU A 178 20.97 8.58 -4.12
CA GLU A 178 20.36 7.38 -4.73
C GLU A 178 18.90 7.60 -5.13
N PHE A 179 18.23 8.59 -4.54
CA PHE A 179 16.82 8.94 -4.75
C PHE A 179 16.67 10.43 -5.04
N VAL A 180 15.54 10.77 -5.67
CA VAL A 180 15.16 12.18 -5.89
C VAL A 180 13.74 12.38 -5.37
N TYR A 181 13.52 13.45 -4.63
CA TYR A 181 12.19 13.75 -4.11
C TYR A 181 11.74 15.18 -4.36
N GLU A 182 10.42 15.39 -4.36
CA GLU A 182 9.80 16.71 -4.44
C GLU A 182 9.04 17.02 -3.14
N PRO A 183 9.28 18.18 -2.50
CA PRO A 183 8.53 18.59 -1.32
C PRO A 183 7.11 19.04 -1.66
N VAL A 184 6.13 18.49 -0.96
CA VAL A 184 4.74 18.95 -0.92
C VAL A 184 4.53 19.62 0.43
N VAL A 185 4.02 20.83 0.47
CA VAL A 185 3.87 21.61 1.72
C VAL A 185 2.40 21.87 1.99
N VAL A 186 1.98 21.54 3.21
CA VAL A 186 0.62 21.78 3.71
C VAL A 186 0.65 22.40 5.10
N GLY A 187 -0.43 23.10 5.47
CA GLY A 187 -0.49 23.86 6.73
C GLY A 187 -1.52 23.33 7.73
N SER A 188 -2.17 22.20 7.47
CA SER A 188 -3.20 21.69 8.35
C SER A 188 -3.23 20.17 8.46
N PHE A 189 -3.84 19.69 9.56
CA PHE A 189 -4.11 18.28 9.80
C PHE A 189 -4.98 17.67 8.70
N GLU A 190 -6.06 18.37 8.31
CA GLU A 190 -6.97 17.92 7.26
C GLU A 190 -6.24 17.78 5.92
N ASP A 191 -5.47 18.79 5.50
CA ASP A 191 -4.73 18.74 4.24
C ASP A 191 -3.65 17.66 4.24
N ALA A 192 -2.98 17.44 5.37
CA ALA A 192 -1.98 16.39 5.51
C ALA A 192 -2.58 14.98 5.31
N LEU A 193 -3.74 14.72 5.91
CA LEU A 193 -4.42 13.44 5.72
C LEU A 193 -4.95 13.27 4.30
N LEU A 194 -5.48 14.33 3.69
CA LEU A 194 -5.89 14.29 2.29
C LEU A 194 -4.71 14.01 1.37
N ALA A 195 -3.56 14.67 1.59
CA ALA A 195 -2.34 14.39 0.85
C ALA A 195 -1.94 12.92 0.97
N VAL A 196 -1.95 12.36 2.18
CA VAL A 196 -1.62 10.94 2.42
C VAL A 196 -2.61 9.98 1.73
N ILE A 197 -3.90 10.34 1.66
CA ILE A 197 -4.92 9.54 0.99
C ILE A 197 -4.76 9.58 -0.54
N PHE A 198 -4.54 10.76 -1.12
CA PHE A 198 -4.62 10.96 -2.57
C PHE A 198 -3.28 10.93 -3.30
N ASN A 199 -2.17 11.19 -2.60
CA ASN A 199 -0.87 11.27 -3.21
C ASN A 199 -0.04 10.00 -2.96
N TYR A 200 -0.01 9.12 -3.94
CA TYR A 200 0.73 7.84 -3.86
C TYR A 200 2.24 7.98 -3.96
N ASP A 201 2.74 9.10 -4.48
CA ASP A 201 4.17 9.34 -4.60
C ASP A 201 4.80 9.72 -3.26
N LEU A 202 3.98 10.02 -2.23
CA LEU A 202 4.47 10.26 -0.88
C LEU A 202 5.11 9.00 -0.29
N GLN A 203 6.34 9.17 0.21
CA GLN A 203 7.09 8.13 0.89
C GLN A 203 7.58 8.55 2.28
N ALA A 204 7.62 9.85 2.56
CA ALA A 204 8.02 10.40 3.84
C ALA A 204 7.12 11.58 4.22
N VAL A 205 6.93 11.78 5.53
CA VAL A 205 6.18 12.90 6.09
C VAL A 205 7.03 13.55 7.18
N VAL A 206 7.24 14.85 7.08
CA VAL A 206 7.87 15.68 8.11
C VAL A 206 6.81 16.57 8.72
N ILE A 207 6.60 16.46 10.02
CA ILE A 207 5.61 17.20 10.78
C ILE A 207 6.37 18.20 11.66
N ALA A 208 6.10 19.50 11.51
CA ALA A 208 6.58 20.54 12.43
C ALA A 208 5.43 20.97 13.35
N ASP A 209 5.68 21.07 14.65
CA ASP A 209 4.66 21.51 15.61
C ASP A 209 4.10 22.90 15.29
N GLY A 210 2.85 23.16 15.72
CA GLY A 210 2.21 24.46 15.60
C GLY A 210 1.33 24.67 14.37
N PHE A 211 1.14 23.66 13.52
CA PHE A 211 0.19 23.74 12.40
C PHE A 211 -1.27 23.68 12.85
N GLY A 212 -2.18 24.16 11.97
CA GLY A 212 -3.62 24.19 12.26
C GLY A 212 -4.32 22.86 12.04
N PHE A 213 -5.53 22.70 12.63
CA PHE A 213 -6.35 21.52 12.39
C PHE A 213 -7.09 21.59 11.06
N ARG A 214 -7.75 22.73 10.79
CA ARG A 214 -8.64 22.92 9.65
C ARG A 214 -7.92 23.33 8.38
N SER A 215 -8.35 22.77 7.24
CA SER A 215 -7.95 23.22 5.92
C SER A 215 -8.41 24.65 5.64
N GLN A 216 -7.61 25.38 4.90
CA GLN A 216 -8.00 26.69 4.35
C GLN A 216 -9.01 26.56 3.20
N TYR A 217 -9.09 25.39 2.58
CA TYR A 217 -10.04 25.10 1.53
C TYR A 217 -11.38 24.63 2.10
N SER A 218 -12.45 25.29 1.70
CA SER A 218 -13.80 24.85 2.00
C SER A 218 -14.33 23.98 0.87
N VAL A 219 -13.88 22.72 0.81
CA VAL A 219 -14.37 21.74 -0.15
C VAL A 219 -15.18 20.68 0.60
N PRO A 220 -16.53 20.78 0.61
CA PRO A 220 -17.38 19.85 1.38
C PRO A 220 -17.14 18.38 1.05
N ALA A 221 -16.94 18.05 -0.24
CA ALA A 221 -16.68 16.69 -0.68
C ALA A 221 -15.39 16.10 -0.08
N LEU A 222 -14.32 16.88 0.01
CA LEU A 222 -13.07 16.42 0.64
C LEU A 222 -13.23 16.23 2.14
N ARG A 223 -14.01 17.08 2.80
CA ARG A 223 -14.32 16.94 4.21
C ARG A 223 -15.15 15.69 4.49
N GLU A 224 -16.15 15.42 3.68
CA GLU A 224 -16.97 14.21 3.76
C GLU A 224 -16.10 12.95 3.67
N ILE A 225 -15.09 12.94 2.79
CA ILE A 225 -14.11 11.83 2.69
C ILE A 225 -13.34 11.68 4.00
N LEU A 226 -12.82 12.76 4.58
CA LEU A 226 -12.11 12.69 5.88
C LEU A 226 -13.01 12.20 7.01
N GLU A 227 -14.24 12.69 7.12
CA GLU A 227 -15.21 12.30 8.14
C GLU A 227 -15.61 10.82 8.02
N ARG A 228 -15.72 10.29 6.81
CA ARG A 228 -15.96 8.85 6.58
C ARG A 228 -14.80 7.98 7.01
N HIS A 229 -13.58 8.47 6.89
CA HIS A 229 -12.39 7.66 7.16
C HIS A 229 -11.85 7.81 8.57
N MET A 230 -12.25 8.87 9.26
CA MET A 230 -11.78 9.16 10.61
C MET A 230 -12.87 9.86 11.42
N ARG A 231 -13.03 9.45 12.68
CA ARG A 231 -13.67 10.32 13.68
C ARG A 231 -12.69 11.45 13.97
N LEU A 232 -12.91 12.57 13.31
CA LEU A 232 -12.16 13.80 13.56
C LEU A 232 -12.78 14.51 14.76
N ASP A 233 -12.50 14.01 15.97
CA ASP A 233 -12.82 14.73 17.17
C ASP A 233 -11.88 15.94 17.26
N SER A 234 -12.43 17.11 16.96
CA SER A 234 -11.71 18.41 17.01
C SER A 234 -11.24 18.76 18.43
N GLU A 235 -11.58 17.95 19.42
CA GLU A 235 -11.27 18.10 20.84
C GLU A 235 -10.18 17.16 21.33
N THR A 236 -9.37 16.55 20.47
CA THR A 236 -8.16 15.90 20.95
C THR A 236 -7.28 16.99 21.57
N ALA A 237 -7.47 17.20 22.87
CA ALA A 237 -6.68 18.09 23.71
C ALA A 237 -5.22 17.61 23.86
N GLY A 238 -4.77 16.82 22.92
CA GLY A 238 -3.44 16.28 22.76
C GLY A 238 -2.66 17.03 21.68
N ASP A 239 -1.44 16.68 21.58
CA ASP A 239 -0.50 17.17 20.58
C ASP A 239 -0.94 16.76 19.15
N LEU A 240 -1.20 17.76 18.32
CA LEU A 240 -1.61 17.55 16.92
C LEU A 240 -0.55 16.79 16.11
N GLY A 241 0.74 16.95 16.42
CA GLY A 241 1.83 16.29 15.69
C GLY A 241 1.82 14.77 15.87
N THR A 242 1.75 14.30 17.11
CA THR A 242 1.67 12.86 17.42
C THR A 242 0.32 12.27 16.99
N ALA A 243 -0.77 13.02 17.17
CA ALA A 243 -2.10 12.61 16.71
C ALA A 243 -2.13 12.41 15.18
N LEU A 244 -1.54 13.34 14.43
CA LEU A 244 -1.41 13.23 12.96
C LEU A 244 -0.55 12.03 12.56
N ALA A 245 0.59 11.82 13.23
CA ALA A 245 1.44 10.66 12.99
C ALA A 245 0.68 9.34 13.17
N GLY A 246 -0.11 9.21 14.25
CA GLY A 246 -0.97 8.07 14.49
C GLY A 246 -2.04 7.90 13.41
N ALA A 247 -2.66 8.99 12.96
CA ALA A 247 -3.65 8.99 11.91
C ALA A 247 -3.05 8.54 10.56
N ILE A 248 -1.90 9.07 10.18
CA ILE A 248 -1.18 8.69 8.96
C ILE A 248 -0.85 7.20 8.98
N LYS A 249 -0.33 6.67 10.07
CA LYS A 249 0.00 5.24 10.18
C LYS A 249 -1.20 4.31 10.07
N ARG A 250 -2.38 4.74 10.49
CA ARG A 250 -3.61 3.97 10.26
C ARG A 250 -3.98 3.88 8.78
N VAL A 251 -3.77 4.96 8.02
CA VAL A 251 -4.07 5.01 6.57
C VAL A 251 -2.94 4.38 5.77
N ARG A 252 -1.70 4.81 5.99
CA ARG A 252 -0.51 4.37 5.26
C ARG A 252 0.65 4.03 6.20
N PRO A 253 0.64 2.83 6.81
CA PRO A 253 1.65 2.41 7.77
C PRO A 253 3.07 2.31 7.22
N GLU A 254 3.22 2.25 5.90
CA GLU A 254 4.52 2.20 5.22
C GLU A 254 5.27 3.53 5.20
N LEU A 255 4.59 4.68 5.39
CA LEU A 255 5.24 5.98 5.33
C LEU A 255 6.19 6.19 6.52
N ASP A 256 7.37 6.72 6.25
CA ASP A 256 8.26 7.20 7.31
C ASP A 256 7.80 8.58 7.80
N ILE A 257 7.67 8.71 9.12
CA ILE A 257 7.20 9.93 9.76
C ILE A 257 8.32 10.50 10.64
N TYR A 258 8.59 11.77 10.44
CA TYR A 258 9.56 12.57 11.18
C TYR A 258 8.84 13.71 11.87
N LEU A 259 9.18 14.00 13.12
CA LEU A 259 8.59 15.09 13.90
C LEU A 259 9.66 16.08 14.31
N THR A 260 9.45 17.36 14.04
CA THR A 260 10.25 18.46 14.59
C THR A 260 9.45 19.17 15.68
N THR A 261 10.02 19.29 16.87
CA THR A 261 9.31 19.81 18.06
C THR A 261 10.25 20.56 18.97
N ASP A 262 9.72 21.56 19.68
CA ASP A 262 10.43 22.29 20.76
C ASP A 262 10.26 21.63 22.13
N ARG A 263 9.56 20.50 22.22
CA ARG A 263 9.34 19.75 23.47
C ARG A 263 10.56 18.88 23.81
N ASP A 264 10.56 18.38 25.05
CA ASP A 264 11.56 17.42 25.51
C ASP A 264 11.52 16.12 24.68
N VAL A 265 12.43 16.02 23.74
CA VAL A 265 12.55 14.89 22.81
C VAL A 265 12.77 13.57 23.56
N GLY A 266 13.51 13.60 24.70
CA GLY A 266 13.77 12.38 25.48
C GLY A 266 12.52 11.78 26.08
N LYS A 267 11.62 12.63 26.62
CA LYS A 267 10.34 12.20 27.15
C LYS A 267 9.39 11.73 26.06
N LEU A 268 9.36 12.46 24.96
CA LEU A 268 8.49 12.13 23.83
C LEU A 268 8.91 10.80 23.17
N ALA A 269 10.19 10.62 22.86
CA ALA A 269 10.70 9.40 22.23
C ALA A 269 10.47 8.13 23.07
N GLY A 270 10.37 8.24 24.39
CA GLY A 270 10.02 7.15 25.29
C GLY A 270 8.52 6.91 25.44
N SER A 271 7.68 7.74 24.87
CA SER A 271 6.22 7.64 25.00
C SER A 271 5.61 6.69 23.96
N HIS A 272 4.42 6.14 24.31
CA HIS A 272 3.65 5.33 23.35
C HIS A 272 3.13 6.17 22.16
N GLU A 273 2.95 7.46 22.34
CA GLU A 273 2.48 8.38 21.31
C GLU A 273 3.51 8.57 20.19
N ALA A 274 4.79 8.41 20.50
CA ALA A 274 5.87 8.50 19.52
C ALA A 274 6.09 7.21 18.72
N ALA A 275 5.42 6.11 19.07
CA ALA A 275 5.58 4.82 18.37
C ALA A 275 5.37 4.89 16.83
N PRO A 276 4.49 5.76 16.29
CA PRO A 276 4.34 5.95 14.84
C PRO A 276 5.49 6.69 14.18
N ILE A 277 6.34 7.38 14.97
CA ILE A 277 7.35 8.32 14.49
C ILE A 277 8.70 7.61 14.38
N ARG A 278 9.34 7.74 13.23
CA ARG A 278 10.65 7.14 12.97
C ARG A 278 11.77 7.87 13.71
N ARG A 279 11.74 9.21 13.68
CA ARG A 279 12.71 10.06 14.36
C ARG A 279 12.08 11.38 14.79
N VAL A 280 12.46 11.84 15.97
CA VAL A 280 12.07 13.14 16.52
C VAL A 280 13.29 14.04 16.51
N PHE A 281 13.12 15.25 16.00
CA PHE A 281 14.14 16.30 15.96
C PHE A 281 13.77 17.44 16.91
N PHE A 282 14.76 18.01 17.58
CA PHE A 282 14.56 19.14 18.48
C PHE A 282 14.77 20.46 17.76
N GLY A 283 13.81 21.37 17.90
CA GLY A 283 13.88 22.73 17.37
C GLY A 283 14.03 22.78 15.85
N VAL A 284 14.65 23.84 15.39
CA VAL A 284 15.00 24.01 13.97
C VAL A 284 16.33 23.30 13.71
N GLU A 285 16.34 21.96 13.83
CA GLU A 285 17.49 21.21 13.31
C GLU A 285 17.63 21.52 11.82
N GLU A 286 18.88 21.60 11.35
CA GLU A 286 19.15 21.99 9.98
C GLU A 286 18.39 21.07 9.01
N PRO A 287 17.71 21.61 7.99
CA PRO A 287 17.04 20.83 6.96
C PRO A 287 17.90 19.70 6.37
N THR A 288 19.22 19.84 6.46
CA THR A 288 20.20 18.84 6.04
C THR A 288 20.08 17.53 6.82
N GLU A 289 19.90 17.57 8.14
CA GLU A 289 19.73 16.34 8.93
C GLU A 289 18.41 15.61 8.61
N ILE A 290 17.36 16.38 8.40
CA ILE A 290 16.07 15.84 7.98
C ILE A 290 16.21 15.18 6.60
N HIS A 291 16.85 15.86 5.66
CA HIS A 291 17.13 15.35 4.31
C HIS A 291 17.88 14.01 4.35
N LEU A 292 18.99 13.95 5.08
CA LEU A 292 19.78 12.72 5.20
C LEU A 292 18.99 11.58 5.87
N SER A 293 18.20 11.89 6.90
CA SER A 293 17.37 10.90 7.58
C SER A 293 16.25 10.36 6.67
N ILE A 294 15.68 11.18 5.80
CA ILE A 294 14.70 10.77 4.81
C ILE A 294 15.35 9.80 3.81
N LEU A 295 16.49 10.16 3.23
CA LEU A 295 17.18 9.30 2.26
C LEU A 295 17.59 7.96 2.88
N GLU A 296 18.09 7.97 4.12
CA GLU A 296 18.43 6.75 4.86
C GLU A 296 17.19 5.88 5.10
N GLY A 297 16.08 6.46 5.54
CA GLY A 297 14.82 5.75 5.77
C GLY A 297 14.27 5.09 4.50
N ILE A 298 14.30 5.81 3.40
CA ILE A 298 13.90 5.27 2.10
C ILE A 298 14.84 4.14 1.68
N LYS A 299 16.16 4.34 1.80
CA LYS A 299 17.16 3.32 1.48
C LYS A 299 16.95 2.03 2.28
N GLU A 300 16.72 2.12 3.58
CA GLU A 300 16.43 0.94 4.41
C GLU A 300 15.19 0.17 3.94
N ARG A 301 14.12 0.87 3.58
CA ARG A 301 12.90 0.23 3.05
C ARG A 301 13.10 -0.45 1.71
N TYR A 302 13.95 0.12 0.84
CA TYR A 302 14.24 -0.42 -0.48
C TYR A 302 15.38 -1.43 -0.51
N THR A 303 16.03 -1.68 0.63
CA THR A 303 17.05 -2.71 0.73
C THR A 303 16.45 -4.09 0.46
N THR A 304 17.09 -4.84 -0.45
CA THR A 304 16.72 -6.22 -0.79
C THR A 304 17.84 -7.17 -0.37
N PRO A 305 17.86 -7.64 0.90
CA PRO A 305 19.05 -8.24 1.51
C PRO A 305 19.62 -9.42 0.73
N TYR A 306 18.75 -10.32 0.23
CA TYR A 306 19.18 -11.44 -0.56
C TYR A 306 19.69 -11.02 -1.94
N PHE A 307 18.92 -10.21 -2.68
CA PHE A 307 19.27 -9.79 -4.04
C PHE A 307 20.51 -8.90 -4.07
N ASP A 308 20.65 -7.97 -3.13
CA ASP A 308 21.83 -7.13 -3.02
C ASP A 308 23.09 -7.95 -2.69
N ASN A 309 22.96 -8.96 -1.85
CA ASN A 309 24.05 -9.86 -1.58
C ASN A 309 24.39 -10.76 -2.79
N LEU A 310 23.38 -11.23 -3.52
CA LEU A 310 23.55 -11.99 -4.75
C LEU A 310 24.31 -11.20 -5.82
N LYS A 311 23.96 -9.91 -6.02
CA LYS A 311 24.71 -9.02 -6.93
C LYS A 311 26.18 -8.90 -6.51
N ARG A 312 26.43 -8.64 -5.23
CA ARG A 312 27.81 -8.57 -4.70
C ARG A 312 28.57 -9.88 -4.85
N TYR A 313 27.90 -11.01 -4.59
CA TYR A 313 28.47 -12.33 -4.79
C TYR A 313 28.85 -12.57 -6.27
N ALA A 314 27.95 -12.24 -7.20
CA ALA A 314 28.19 -12.41 -8.64
C ALA A 314 29.42 -11.61 -9.13
N GLN A 315 29.68 -10.45 -8.54
CA GLN A 315 30.79 -9.56 -8.90
C GLN A 315 32.15 -10.00 -8.29
N ARG A 316 32.15 -10.87 -7.28
CA ARG A 316 33.40 -11.30 -6.64
C ARG A 316 34.17 -12.30 -7.53
N PRO A 317 35.50 -12.20 -7.60
CA PRO A 317 36.36 -13.17 -8.29
C PRO A 317 36.48 -14.44 -7.45
N ILE A 318 35.49 -15.32 -7.49
CA ILE A 318 35.43 -16.54 -6.68
C ILE A 318 35.91 -17.73 -7.52
N GLY A 319 36.84 -18.49 -6.99
CA GLY A 319 37.22 -19.81 -7.51
C GLY A 319 36.14 -20.85 -7.22
N THR A 320 35.73 -21.58 -8.25
CA THR A 320 34.68 -22.62 -8.11
C THR A 320 35.33 -24.00 -7.91
N PHE A 321 35.39 -24.44 -6.67
CA PHE A 321 35.88 -25.78 -6.29
C PHE A 321 34.77 -26.67 -5.74
N HIS A 322 33.52 -26.30 -5.95
CA HIS A 322 32.35 -27.10 -5.61
C HIS A 322 31.93 -28.03 -6.77
N ALA A 323 31.07 -29.00 -6.45
CA ALA A 323 30.66 -30.03 -7.39
C ALA A 323 29.66 -29.59 -8.47
N LEU A 324 29.17 -28.33 -8.45
CA LEU A 324 28.19 -27.86 -9.42
C LEU A 324 28.79 -27.68 -10.81
N PRO A 325 28.19 -28.25 -11.87
CA PRO A 325 28.83 -28.39 -13.17
C PRO A 325 28.91 -27.11 -13.99
N ILE A 326 28.04 -26.11 -13.70
CA ILE A 326 28.02 -24.86 -14.45
C ILE A 326 29.26 -24.01 -14.16
N ALA A 327 29.81 -24.11 -12.97
CA ALA A 327 31.06 -23.46 -12.54
C ALA A 327 31.07 -21.96 -12.83
N ARG A 328 29.98 -21.26 -12.42
CA ARG A 328 29.75 -19.83 -12.63
C ARG A 328 29.81 -19.44 -14.12
N GLY A 329 29.30 -20.29 -14.99
CA GLY A 329 29.23 -20.08 -16.42
C GLY A 329 30.46 -20.55 -17.20
N LYS A 330 31.54 -21.01 -16.55
CA LYS A 330 32.75 -21.42 -17.28
C LYS A 330 32.49 -22.57 -18.26
N SER A 331 31.66 -23.55 -17.91
CA SER A 331 31.29 -24.65 -18.79
C SER A 331 30.43 -24.18 -19.98
N ILE A 332 29.56 -23.21 -19.77
CA ILE A 332 28.68 -22.64 -20.80
C ILE A 332 29.49 -21.83 -21.82
N PHE A 333 30.28 -20.86 -21.34
CA PHE A 333 31.00 -19.93 -22.22
C PHE A 333 32.23 -20.53 -22.93
N LYS A 334 32.75 -21.66 -22.41
CA LYS A 334 33.80 -22.40 -23.10
C LYS A 334 33.32 -23.39 -24.17
N SER A 335 32.02 -23.72 -24.12
CA SER A 335 31.41 -24.64 -25.07
C SER A 335 31.07 -23.96 -26.38
N ASN A 336 31.37 -24.63 -27.49
CA ASN A 336 30.90 -24.19 -28.83
C ASN A 336 29.45 -24.63 -29.12
N TRP A 337 28.88 -25.55 -28.29
CA TRP A 337 27.59 -26.15 -28.55
C TRP A 337 26.44 -25.49 -27.79
N ILE A 338 26.72 -24.89 -26.63
CA ILE A 338 25.71 -24.30 -25.74
C ILE A 338 25.95 -22.82 -25.44
N ARG A 339 26.73 -22.16 -26.27
CA ARG A 339 27.08 -20.75 -26.13
C ARG A 339 25.84 -19.83 -26.22
N ASP A 340 24.88 -20.22 -27.04
CA ASP A 340 23.58 -19.56 -27.21
C ASP A 340 22.83 -19.41 -25.90
N MET A 341 22.93 -20.40 -24.99
CA MET A 341 22.37 -20.31 -23.65
C MET A 341 22.97 -19.14 -22.85
N GLY A 342 24.30 -18.97 -22.95
CA GLY A 342 24.99 -17.83 -22.34
C GLY A 342 24.62 -16.49 -22.95
N GLU A 343 24.44 -16.43 -24.25
CA GLU A 343 24.03 -15.23 -24.99
C GLU A 343 22.59 -14.84 -24.66
N PHE A 344 21.70 -15.83 -24.53
CA PHE A 344 20.28 -15.60 -24.21
C PHE A 344 20.07 -15.11 -22.78
N TYR A 345 20.64 -15.80 -21.78
CA TYR A 345 20.44 -15.46 -20.36
C TYR A 345 21.38 -14.37 -19.84
N GLY A 346 22.51 -14.18 -20.45
CA GLY A 346 23.54 -13.25 -20.00
C GLY A 346 24.44 -13.80 -18.88
N MET A 347 25.61 -13.23 -18.74
CA MET A 347 26.66 -13.68 -17.79
C MET A 347 26.20 -13.66 -16.32
N ASN A 348 25.43 -12.65 -15.94
CA ASN A 348 25.05 -12.45 -14.53
C ASN A 348 24.24 -13.62 -13.96
N LEU A 349 23.40 -14.27 -14.77
CA LEU A 349 22.63 -15.43 -14.32
C LEU A 349 23.58 -16.57 -13.87
N PHE A 350 24.61 -16.82 -14.66
CA PHE A 350 25.57 -17.90 -14.37
C PHE A 350 26.53 -17.54 -13.24
N LEU A 351 26.94 -16.27 -13.14
CA LEU A 351 27.78 -15.79 -12.04
C LEU A 351 27.06 -15.85 -10.68
N ALA A 352 25.74 -15.87 -10.70
CA ALA A 352 24.91 -16.03 -9.50
C ALA A 352 24.88 -17.48 -8.96
N GLU A 353 25.40 -18.46 -9.73
CA GLU A 353 25.50 -19.84 -9.25
C GLU A 353 26.35 -19.92 -7.98
N SER A 354 25.81 -20.53 -6.95
CA SER A 354 26.52 -20.74 -5.68
C SER A 354 26.16 -22.06 -5.02
N SER A 355 27.09 -22.60 -4.26
CA SER A 355 26.78 -23.55 -3.19
C SER A 355 26.39 -22.76 -1.94
N ALA A 356 25.32 -23.14 -1.27
CA ALA A 356 24.76 -22.40 -0.12
C ALA A 356 25.80 -22.16 1.00
N THR A 357 26.78 -23.03 1.14
CA THR A 357 27.78 -23.02 2.22
C THR A 357 29.03 -22.23 1.89
N THR A 358 29.24 -21.82 0.63
CA THR A 358 30.44 -21.12 0.20
C THR A 358 30.14 -19.69 -0.28
N GLY A 359 30.94 -18.75 0.13
CA GLY A 359 30.92 -17.40 -0.40
C GLY A 359 29.89 -16.43 0.17
N GLY A 360 29.15 -16.81 1.22
CA GLY A 360 28.30 -15.88 1.96
C GLY A 360 26.87 -15.71 1.45
N LEU A 361 26.36 -16.67 0.67
CA LEU A 361 24.93 -16.87 0.47
C LEU A 361 24.43 -17.85 1.53
N ASP A 362 23.26 -17.54 2.09
CA ASP A 362 22.66 -18.24 3.22
C ASP A 362 21.99 -19.58 2.80
N SER A 363 21.54 -20.38 3.77
CA SER A 363 20.79 -21.61 3.55
C SER A 363 19.29 -21.42 3.78
N LEU A 364 18.46 -21.98 2.91
CA LEU A 364 16.99 -22.01 3.11
C LEU A 364 16.56 -22.92 4.26
N LEU A 365 17.38 -23.96 4.59
CA LEU A 365 17.05 -24.87 5.67
C LEU A 365 17.25 -24.22 7.05
N GLU A 366 18.34 -23.48 7.20
CA GLU A 366 18.69 -22.79 8.45
C GLU A 366 19.13 -21.36 8.12
N PRO A 367 18.20 -20.47 7.79
CA PRO A 367 18.55 -19.11 7.41
C PRO A 367 19.05 -18.32 8.62
N THR A 368 20.29 -17.86 8.56
CA THR A 368 20.97 -17.08 9.62
C THR A 368 21.55 -15.77 9.11
N GLY A 369 21.67 -15.61 7.79
CA GLY A 369 22.27 -14.47 7.12
C GLY A 369 21.27 -13.65 6.29
N ASN A 370 21.59 -13.43 5.03
CA ASN A 370 20.82 -12.59 4.12
C ASN A 370 19.43 -13.15 3.77
N ILE A 371 19.22 -14.47 3.77
CA ILE A 371 17.88 -15.06 3.64
C ILE A 371 17.04 -14.73 4.88
N LYS A 372 17.62 -14.85 6.08
CA LYS A 372 16.93 -14.45 7.31
C LYS A 372 16.55 -12.98 7.29
N LEU A 373 17.46 -12.10 6.90
CA LEU A 373 17.17 -10.67 6.75
C LEU A 373 16.08 -10.40 5.72
N ALA A 374 16.07 -11.13 4.60
CA ALA A 374 15.01 -11.02 3.60
C ALA A 374 13.65 -11.50 4.13
N GLN A 375 13.62 -12.60 4.90
CA GLN A 375 12.40 -13.08 5.58
C GLN A 375 11.86 -12.05 6.57
N ASP A 376 12.74 -11.44 7.37
CA ASP A 376 12.33 -10.41 8.35
C ASP A 376 11.83 -9.14 7.66
N ALA A 377 12.46 -8.72 6.55
CA ALA A 377 12.01 -7.59 5.74
C ALA A 377 10.64 -7.88 5.10
N ALA A 378 10.45 -9.08 4.56
CA ALA A 378 9.18 -9.51 3.99
C ALA A 378 8.07 -9.60 5.07
N ALA A 379 8.36 -10.10 6.26
CA ALA A 379 7.41 -10.13 7.37
C ALA A 379 6.92 -8.72 7.74
N ARG A 380 7.83 -7.75 7.85
CA ARG A 380 7.46 -6.35 8.11
C ARG A 380 6.62 -5.75 6.97
N ALA A 381 7.03 -5.95 5.73
CA ALA A 381 6.33 -5.42 4.57
C ALA A 381 4.91 -5.98 4.42
N LEU A 382 4.75 -7.29 4.62
CA LEU A 382 3.47 -7.98 4.48
C LEU A 382 2.61 -7.95 5.76
N GLY A 383 3.19 -7.54 6.90
CA GLY A 383 2.50 -7.44 8.18
C GLY A 383 2.32 -8.78 8.89
N GLY A 384 3.19 -9.75 8.63
CA GLY A 384 3.23 -11.04 9.32
C GLY A 384 4.23 -11.04 10.48
N ASP A 385 4.06 -11.95 11.42
CA ASP A 385 5.03 -12.16 12.51
C ASP A 385 6.30 -12.85 11.98
N ARG A 386 6.13 -13.72 10.98
CA ARG A 386 7.22 -14.47 10.32
C ARG A 386 6.90 -14.69 8.85
N THR A 387 7.94 -14.79 8.04
CA THR A 387 7.85 -15.18 6.63
C THR A 387 8.82 -16.32 6.35
N PHE A 388 8.37 -17.29 5.57
CA PHE A 388 9.19 -18.39 5.07
C PHE A 388 9.24 -18.30 3.54
N LEU A 389 10.45 -18.25 2.99
CA LEU A 389 10.64 -18.26 1.55
C LEU A 389 10.59 -19.71 1.04
N VAL A 390 9.71 -19.97 0.10
CA VAL A 390 9.50 -21.30 -0.47
C VAL A 390 9.78 -21.26 -1.96
N THR A 391 10.60 -22.17 -2.44
CA THR A 391 10.80 -22.43 -3.87
C THR A 391 9.65 -23.26 -4.43
N ASN A 392 9.43 -23.21 -5.74
CA ASN A 392 8.35 -23.91 -6.46
C ASN A 392 6.92 -23.41 -6.20
N GLY A 393 6.79 -22.15 -5.77
CA GLY A 393 5.52 -21.43 -5.72
C GLY A 393 4.56 -21.84 -4.61
N THR A 394 3.38 -21.22 -4.60
CA THR A 394 2.33 -21.40 -3.58
C THR A 394 1.88 -22.87 -3.46
N SER A 395 1.91 -23.63 -4.55
CA SER A 395 1.57 -25.08 -4.49
C SER A 395 2.44 -25.87 -3.53
N THR A 396 3.72 -25.53 -3.42
CA THR A 396 4.64 -26.16 -2.45
C THR A 396 4.39 -25.58 -1.06
N SER A 397 4.17 -24.28 -0.93
CA SER A 397 3.82 -23.65 0.36
C SER A 397 2.60 -24.32 0.99
N ASN A 398 1.53 -24.51 0.22
CA ASN A 398 0.30 -25.17 0.69
C ASN A 398 0.57 -26.59 1.21
N LYS A 399 1.35 -27.40 0.47
CA LYS A 399 1.71 -28.75 0.90
C LYS A 399 2.54 -28.75 2.19
N ILE A 400 3.50 -27.83 2.32
CA ILE A 400 4.33 -27.69 3.52
C ILE A 400 3.47 -27.36 4.73
N VAL A 401 2.56 -26.39 4.60
CA VAL A 401 1.68 -25.97 5.71
C VAL A 401 0.78 -27.12 6.17
N HIS A 402 0.17 -27.84 5.23
CA HIS A 402 -0.66 -29.01 5.58
C HIS A 402 0.14 -30.07 6.32
N GLN A 403 1.33 -30.44 5.81
CA GLN A 403 2.15 -31.48 6.45
C GLN A 403 2.74 -31.03 7.80
N ALA A 404 3.00 -29.73 7.99
CA ALA A 404 3.55 -29.21 9.23
C ALA A 404 2.53 -29.08 10.36
N LEU A 405 1.24 -28.82 10.02
CA LEU A 405 0.22 -28.46 11.00
C LEU A 405 -0.87 -29.52 11.19
N LEU A 406 -0.93 -30.54 10.33
CA LEU A 406 -1.96 -31.58 10.36
C LEU A 406 -1.32 -32.95 10.60
N LYS A 407 -2.11 -33.83 11.18
CA LYS A 407 -1.80 -35.26 11.38
C LYS A 407 -2.92 -36.14 10.82
N PRO A 408 -2.67 -37.44 10.60
CA PRO A 408 -3.70 -38.38 10.18
C PRO A 408 -4.91 -38.36 11.10
N GLY A 409 -6.11 -38.25 10.51
CA GLY A 409 -7.38 -38.18 11.22
C GLY A 409 -7.88 -36.77 11.56
N ASP A 410 -7.05 -35.74 11.43
CA ASP A 410 -7.51 -34.36 11.55
C ASP A 410 -8.51 -34.00 10.43
N ILE A 411 -9.57 -33.28 10.77
CA ILE A 411 -10.58 -32.80 9.82
C ILE A 411 -10.23 -31.39 9.38
N VAL A 412 -10.24 -31.18 8.07
CA VAL A 412 -9.98 -29.87 7.45
C VAL A 412 -11.21 -29.43 6.69
N LEU A 413 -11.84 -28.34 7.14
CA LEU A 413 -12.90 -27.68 6.39
C LEU A 413 -12.27 -26.97 5.21
N ILE A 414 -12.77 -27.21 4.01
CA ILE A 414 -12.13 -26.72 2.81
C ILE A 414 -13.14 -26.38 1.72
N ASP A 415 -12.93 -25.26 1.06
CA ASP A 415 -13.66 -24.90 -0.15
C ASP A 415 -13.37 -25.94 -1.24
N ARG A 416 -14.44 -26.52 -1.80
CA ARG A 416 -14.32 -27.51 -2.89
C ARG A 416 -13.63 -26.92 -4.12
N ASP A 417 -13.80 -25.62 -4.37
CA ASP A 417 -13.22 -24.89 -5.52
C ASP A 417 -11.82 -24.33 -5.25
N CYS A 418 -11.15 -24.82 -4.20
CA CYS A 418 -9.77 -24.43 -3.88
C CYS A 418 -8.76 -24.98 -4.90
N HIS A 419 -7.56 -24.39 -4.91
CA HIS A 419 -6.48 -24.89 -5.77
C HIS A 419 -6.10 -26.32 -5.44
N LYS A 420 -5.87 -27.16 -6.46
CA LYS A 420 -5.56 -28.60 -6.35
C LYS A 420 -4.39 -28.94 -5.40
N SER A 421 -3.47 -28.01 -5.14
CA SER A 421 -2.36 -28.24 -4.20
C SER A 421 -2.82 -28.49 -2.77
N HIS A 422 -3.97 -27.96 -2.37
CA HIS A 422 -4.55 -28.24 -1.07
C HIS A 422 -5.00 -29.70 -0.94
N HIS A 423 -5.69 -30.24 -1.95
CA HIS A 423 -6.08 -31.65 -1.95
C HIS A 423 -4.86 -32.57 -1.87
N TYR A 424 -3.81 -32.28 -2.63
CA TYR A 424 -2.57 -33.04 -2.54
C TYR A 424 -1.88 -32.91 -1.18
N GLY A 425 -1.94 -31.70 -0.58
CA GLY A 425 -1.39 -31.46 0.76
C GLY A 425 -2.13 -32.28 1.83
N LEU A 426 -3.48 -32.38 1.75
CA LEU A 426 -4.30 -33.18 2.66
C LEU A 426 -3.99 -34.68 2.52
N VAL A 427 -3.86 -35.19 1.29
CA VAL A 427 -3.44 -36.58 1.06
C VAL A 427 -2.10 -36.87 1.68
N LEU A 428 -1.11 -35.98 1.51
CA LEU A 428 0.22 -36.15 2.08
C LEU A 428 0.23 -36.09 3.62
N ALA A 429 -0.66 -35.30 4.22
CA ALA A 429 -0.82 -35.20 5.67
C ALA A 429 -1.68 -36.33 6.27
N GLY A 430 -2.40 -37.10 5.46
CA GLY A 430 -3.39 -38.07 5.93
C GLY A 430 -4.61 -37.46 6.60
N ALA A 431 -4.88 -36.18 6.35
CA ALA A 431 -6.01 -35.45 6.90
C ALA A 431 -7.29 -35.69 6.11
N GLN A 432 -8.45 -35.55 6.77
CA GLN A 432 -9.75 -35.78 6.19
C GLN A 432 -10.38 -34.45 5.72
N PRO A 433 -10.67 -34.25 4.43
CA PRO A 433 -11.36 -33.08 3.96
C PRO A 433 -12.84 -33.11 4.32
N TYR A 434 -13.34 -32.01 4.87
CA TYR A 434 -14.77 -31.69 4.94
C TYR A 434 -15.06 -30.61 3.89
N TYR A 435 -15.57 -31.02 2.75
CA TYR A 435 -15.81 -30.11 1.63
C TYR A 435 -17.04 -29.23 1.86
N ILE A 436 -16.88 -27.96 1.59
CA ILE A 436 -17.95 -26.96 1.60
C ILE A 436 -18.07 -26.40 0.18
N ASP A 437 -19.30 -26.36 -0.35
CA ASP A 437 -19.55 -25.90 -1.69
C ASP A 437 -19.70 -24.38 -1.73
N ALA A 438 -19.04 -23.73 -2.69
CA ALA A 438 -19.19 -22.31 -2.98
C ALA A 438 -20.58 -22.01 -3.57
N PHE A 439 -21.04 -20.77 -3.44
CA PHE A 439 -22.34 -20.35 -3.96
C PHE A 439 -22.31 -20.30 -5.49
N PRO A 440 -23.20 -21.03 -6.19
CA PRO A 440 -23.22 -21.02 -7.65
C PRO A 440 -23.83 -19.71 -8.19
N LEU A 441 -23.20 -19.16 -9.22
CA LEU A 441 -23.65 -18.00 -9.99
C LEU A 441 -23.94 -18.41 -11.45
N PRO A 442 -25.04 -19.12 -11.71
CA PRO A 442 -25.32 -19.74 -13.02
C PRO A 442 -25.36 -18.73 -14.17
N GLN A 443 -25.87 -17.52 -13.90
CA GLN A 443 -25.97 -16.44 -14.88
C GLN A 443 -24.61 -15.98 -15.45
N TYR A 444 -23.52 -16.24 -14.70
CA TYR A 444 -22.16 -15.91 -15.11
C TYR A 444 -21.30 -17.14 -15.40
N SER A 445 -21.91 -18.35 -15.31
CA SER A 445 -21.18 -19.62 -15.46
C SER A 445 -19.98 -19.77 -14.52
N MET A 446 -20.09 -19.28 -13.28
CA MET A 446 -19.02 -19.28 -12.28
C MET A 446 -19.56 -19.63 -10.89
N TYR A 447 -18.63 -19.89 -9.96
CA TYR A 447 -18.92 -19.96 -8.54
C TYR A 447 -18.59 -18.63 -7.88
N GLY A 448 -19.37 -18.24 -6.88
CA GLY A 448 -19.07 -17.12 -6.00
C GLY A 448 -18.08 -17.51 -4.89
N SER A 449 -17.86 -16.58 -3.96
CA SER A 449 -17.09 -16.88 -2.74
C SER A 449 -17.87 -17.82 -1.81
N LEU A 450 -17.14 -18.52 -0.96
CA LEU A 450 -17.76 -19.35 0.07
C LEU A 450 -18.46 -18.48 1.12
N ALA A 451 -19.74 -18.71 1.35
CA ALA A 451 -20.52 -17.99 2.36
C ALA A 451 -20.14 -18.46 3.78
N ILE A 452 -20.25 -17.57 4.76
CA ILE A 452 -19.91 -17.87 6.17
C ILE A 452 -20.90 -18.90 6.77
N LYS A 453 -22.18 -18.83 6.38
CA LYS A 453 -23.23 -19.71 6.93
C LYS A 453 -22.94 -21.20 6.76
N PRO A 454 -22.61 -21.73 5.57
CA PRO A 454 -22.22 -23.13 5.40
C PRO A 454 -21.01 -23.54 6.26
N ILE A 455 -20.03 -22.65 6.42
CA ILE A 455 -18.85 -22.91 7.27
C ILE A 455 -19.29 -23.12 8.72
N LYS A 456 -20.12 -22.22 9.26
CA LYS A 456 -20.65 -22.35 10.63
C LYS A 456 -21.51 -23.60 10.80
N GLN A 457 -22.35 -23.90 9.83
CA GLN A 457 -23.16 -25.13 9.84
C GLN A 457 -22.30 -26.38 9.91
N ALA A 458 -21.22 -26.44 9.14
CA ALA A 458 -20.28 -27.56 9.17
C ALA A 458 -19.60 -27.71 10.55
N LEU A 459 -19.15 -26.61 11.16
CA LEU A 459 -18.57 -26.62 12.51
C LEU A 459 -19.60 -27.08 13.58
N LEU A 460 -20.83 -26.58 13.52
CA LEU A 460 -21.90 -26.96 14.44
C LEU A 460 -22.32 -28.41 14.25
N GLN A 461 -22.32 -28.92 13.03
CA GLN A 461 -22.56 -30.35 12.74
C GLN A 461 -21.47 -31.20 13.38
N LEU A 462 -20.18 -30.85 13.17
CA LEU A 462 -19.06 -31.56 13.79
C LEU A 462 -19.14 -31.52 15.32
N LYS A 463 -19.61 -30.41 15.90
CA LYS A 463 -19.87 -30.28 17.33
C LYS A 463 -20.94 -31.27 17.80
N SER A 464 -22.05 -31.35 17.07
CA SER A 464 -23.15 -32.28 17.40
C SER A 464 -22.75 -33.74 17.27
N GLU A 465 -21.81 -34.05 16.39
CA GLU A 465 -21.24 -35.39 16.18
C GLU A 465 -20.12 -35.73 17.18
N GLY A 466 -19.74 -34.82 18.08
CA GLY A 466 -18.60 -35.00 19.01
C GLY A 466 -17.24 -35.01 18.35
N LYS A 467 -17.12 -34.42 17.14
CA LYS A 467 -15.90 -34.40 16.32
C LYS A 467 -15.26 -33.02 16.22
N LEU A 468 -15.75 -32.02 16.97
CA LEU A 468 -15.25 -30.65 16.86
C LEU A 468 -13.75 -30.55 17.14
N ASP A 469 -13.25 -31.33 18.11
CA ASP A 469 -11.82 -31.36 18.47
C ASP A 469 -10.91 -31.88 17.34
N GLN A 470 -11.49 -32.59 16.37
CA GLN A 470 -10.78 -33.05 15.16
C GLN A 470 -10.74 -31.98 14.08
N ALA A 471 -11.61 -30.98 14.12
CA ALA A 471 -11.63 -29.85 13.18
C ALA A 471 -10.44 -28.92 13.46
N LYS A 472 -9.34 -29.13 12.76
CA LYS A 472 -8.08 -28.43 13.02
C LYS A 472 -7.86 -27.20 12.15
N MET A 473 -8.33 -27.22 10.91
CA MET A 473 -8.02 -26.17 9.96
C MET A 473 -9.22 -25.83 9.08
N LEU A 474 -9.36 -24.54 8.77
CA LEU A 474 -10.22 -24.02 7.72
C LEU A 474 -9.36 -23.46 6.61
N VAL A 475 -9.52 -23.98 5.38
CA VAL A 475 -8.76 -23.57 4.19
C VAL A 475 -9.68 -22.82 3.25
N LEU A 476 -9.34 -21.57 2.96
CA LEU A 476 -10.12 -20.70 2.07
C LEU A 476 -9.21 -19.97 1.09
N THR A 477 -9.67 -19.82 -0.14
CA THR A 477 -9.09 -18.90 -1.13
C THR A 477 -9.64 -17.51 -0.85
N ASN A 478 -8.78 -16.57 -0.42
CA ASN A 478 -9.23 -15.22 -0.07
C ASN A 478 -9.70 -14.43 -1.29
N CYS A 479 -8.89 -14.44 -2.36
CA CYS A 479 -9.28 -13.88 -3.64
C CYS A 479 -9.37 -15.01 -4.66
N THR A 480 -10.60 -15.31 -5.13
CA THR A 480 -10.81 -16.36 -6.13
C THR A 480 -10.25 -15.93 -7.48
N PHE A 481 -10.14 -16.88 -8.40
CA PHE A 481 -9.72 -16.61 -9.78
C PHE A 481 -10.63 -15.59 -10.49
N ASP A 482 -11.92 -15.58 -10.13
CA ASP A 482 -12.93 -14.66 -10.67
C ASP A 482 -12.96 -13.28 -9.95
N GLY A 483 -12.08 -13.06 -8.99
CA GLY A 483 -11.93 -11.78 -8.30
C GLY A 483 -12.87 -11.59 -7.09
N HIS A 484 -13.53 -12.63 -6.60
CA HIS A 484 -14.30 -12.53 -5.36
C HIS A 484 -13.38 -12.50 -4.15
N VAL A 485 -13.59 -11.52 -3.27
CA VAL A 485 -12.76 -11.29 -2.07
C VAL A 485 -13.58 -11.61 -0.82
N ALA A 486 -13.04 -12.46 0.06
CA ALA A 486 -13.68 -12.85 1.30
C ALA A 486 -13.70 -11.73 2.35
N ASN A 487 -14.67 -11.76 3.25
CA ASN A 487 -14.62 -10.98 4.49
C ASN A 487 -13.85 -11.76 5.56
N VAL A 488 -12.52 -11.72 5.45
CA VAL A 488 -11.60 -12.51 6.28
C VAL A 488 -11.83 -12.28 7.77
N LYS A 489 -11.88 -11.00 8.21
CA LYS A 489 -12.09 -10.64 9.63
C LYS A 489 -13.35 -11.26 10.20
N ARG A 490 -14.48 -11.11 9.47
CA ARG A 490 -15.78 -11.63 9.90
C ARG A 490 -15.78 -13.15 9.93
N THR A 491 -15.25 -13.80 8.90
CA THR A 491 -15.16 -15.26 8.83
C THR A 491 -14.37 -15.82 10.01
N MET A 492 -13.18 -15.23 10.30
CA MET A 492 -12.37 -15.67 11.43
C MET A 492 -13.09 -15.47 12.76
N LEU A 493 -13.69 -14.28 12.98
CA LEU A 493 -14.38 -13.95 14.21
C LEU A 493 -15.53 -14.91 14.51
N GLU A 494 -16.39 -15.17 13.51
CA GLU A 494 -17.56 -16.05 13.68
C GLU A 494 -17.17 -17.52 13.85
N CYS A 495 -16.11 -17.98 13.19
CA CYS A 495 -15.60 -19.34 13.39
C CYS A 495 -14.94 -19.54 14.74
N LEU A 496 -14.14 -18.55 15.21
CA LEU A 496 -13.50 -18.60 16.53
C LEU A 496 -14.50 -18.60 17.68
N ALA A 497 -15.69 -18.05 17.49
CA ALA A 497 -16.79 -18.14 18.46
C ALA A 497 -17.29 -19.58 18.66
N ILE A 498 -17.14 -20.46 17.66
CA ILE A 498 -17.55 -21.86 17.72
C ILE A 498 -16.39 -22.75 18.18
N THR A 499 -15.19 -22.53 17.61
CA THR A 499 -13.98 -23.29 17.93
C THR A 499 -12.77 -22.36 18.00
N PRO A 500 -12.34 -21.96 19.22
CA PRO A 500 -11.27 -21.00 19.42
C PRO A 500 -9.91 -21.42 18.90
N ASP A 501 -9.66 -22.73 18.81
CA ASP A 501 -8.36 -23.32 18.42
C ASP A 501 -8.26 -23.59 16.92
N LEU A 502 -9.22 -23.13 16.10
CA LEU A 502 -9.23 -23.35 14.67
C LEU A 502 -8.07 -22.60 13.99
N ILE A 503 -7.29 -23.32 13.20
CA ILE A 503 -6.24 -22.76 12.36
C ILE A 503 -6.86 -22.27 11.04
N PHE A 504 -6.52 -21.07 10.62
CA PHE A 504 -6.95 -20.52 9.33
C PHE A 504 -5.78 -20.53 8.35
N LEU A 505 -5.96 -21.19 7.23
CA LEU A 505 -5.08 -21.12 6.07
C LEU A 505 -5.77 -20.32 4.96
N TRP A 506 -5.29 -19.11 4.72
CA TRP A 506 -5.77 -18.26 3.65
C TRP A 506 -4.83 -18.35 2.46
N ASP A 507 -5.33 -18.84 1.33
CA ASP A 507 -4.59 -18.83 0.07
C ASP A 507 -4.75 -17.45 -0.57
N ASP A 508 -3.69 -16.66 -0.47
CA ASP A 508 -3.59 -15.30 -1.02
C ASP A 508 -2.71 -15.26 -2.29
N ALA A 509 -2.57 -16.36 -3.02
CA ALA A 509 -1.69 -16.46 -4.19
C ALA A 509 -1.92 -15.34 -5.23
N TRP A 510 -3.15 -14.90 -5.40
CA TRP A 510 -3.56 -13.82 -6.31
C TRP A 510 -3.74 -12.47 -5.62
N PHE A 511 -3.60 -12.38 -4.31
CA PHE A 511 -4.01 -11.23 -3.53
C PHE A 511 -2.87 -10.54 -2.77
N GLY A 512 -1.63 -10.94 -2.99
CA GLY A 512 -0.45 -10.38 -2.30
C GLY A 512 -0.31 -8.86 -2.47
N PHE A 513 -0.69 -8.30 -3.64
CA PHE A 513 -0.67 -6.86 -3.89
C PHE A 513 -1.62 -6.06 -2.98
N ALA A 514 -2.67 -6.69 -2.48
CA ALA A 514 -3.69 -6.04 -1.65
C ALA A 514 -3.12 -5.46 -0.34
N ARG A 515 -2.01 -6.01 0.15
CA ARG A 515 -1.30 -5.47 1.31
C ARG A 515 -0.86 -4.02 1.10
N PHE A 516 -0.48 -3.68 -0.12
CA PHE A 516 0.03 -2.35 -0.47
C PHE A 516 -1.08 -1.36 -0.87
N SER A 517 -2.32 -1.82 -0.99
CA SER A 517 -3.49 -0.99 -1.20
C SER A 517 -4.10 -0.59 0.15
N PRO A 518 -4.26 0.69 0.48
CA PRO A 518 -4.91 1.14 1.72
C PRO A 518 -6.31 0.55 1.92
N PHE A 519 -7.02 0.27 0.82
CA PHE A 519 -8.40 -0.25 0.83
C PHE A 519 -8.46 -1.75 0.99
N LEU A 520 -7.64 -2.46 0.22
CA LEU A 520 -7.67 -3.93 0.19
C LEU A 520 -6.89 -4.54 1.34
N ARG A 521 -5.99 -3.79 1.99
CA ARG A 521 -5.16 -4.28 3.10
C ARG A 521 -5.97 -4.92 4.21
N ARG A 522 -7.10 -4.35 4.58
CA ARG A 522 -7.99 -4.90 5.61
C ARG A 522 -8.65 -6.23 5.21
N ARG A 523 -8.67 -6.54 3.92
CA ARG A 523 -9.19 -7.80 3.37
C ARG A 523 -8.13 -8.89 3.31
N THR A 524 -6.86 -8.56 3.49
CA THR A 524 -5.80 -9.58 3.59
C THR A 524 -5.88 -10.31 4.93
N ALA A 525 -5.41 -11.55 4.96
CA ALA A 525 -5.39 -12.33 6.18
C ALA A 525 -4.58 -11.63 7.29
N MET A 526 -3.41 -11.08 6.97
CA MET A 526 -2.57 -10.36 7.93
C MET A 526 -3.23 -9.09 8.45
N GLY A 527 -3.90 -8.33 7.59
CA GLY A 527 -4.66 -7.14 7.98
C GLY A 527 -5.84 -7.45 8.90
N ALA A 528 -6.57 -8.52 8.61
CA ALA A 528 -7.67 -8.99 9.43
C ALA A 528 -7.19 -9.46 10.83
N VAL A 529 -6.09 -10.23 10.89
CA VAL A 529 -5.49 -10.66 12.16
C VAL A 529 -5.03 -9.47 13.00
N ALA A 530 -4.38 -8.49 12.39
CA ALA A 530 -3.96 -7.28 13.11
C ALA A 530 -5.18 -6.56 13.74
N SER A 531 -6.26 -6.40 12.97
CA SER A 531 -7.49 -5.78 13.44
C SER A 531 -8.19 -6.60 14.54
N LEU A 532 -8.21 -7.93 14.44
CA LEU A 532 -8.76 -8.81 15.49
C LEU A 532 -7.94 -8.74 16.77
N ARG A 533 -6.60 -8.74 16.67
CA ARG A 533 -5.71 -8.60 17.82
C ARG A 533 -5.92 -7.27 18.55
N GLU A 534 -6.09 -6.18 17.83
CA GLU A 534 -6.40 -4.87 18.39
C GLU A 534 -7.76 -4.90 19.10
N MET A 535 -8.80 -5.39 18.42
CA MET A 535 -10.15 -5.52 18.97
C MET A 535 -10.20 -6.38 20.26
N PHE A 536 -9.48 -7.51 20.29
CA PHE A 536 -9.47 -8.38 21.49
C PHE A 536 -8.67 -7.79 22.65
N ARG A 537 -7.80 -6.82 22.41
CA ARG A 537 -7.08 -6.08 23.46
C ARG A 537 -7.89 -4.91 24.02
N ASP A 538 -8.93 -4.47 23.31
CA ASP A 538 -9.79 -3.35 23.72
C ASP A 538 -10.63 -3.75 24.94
N PRO A 539 -10.46 -3.06 26.12
CA PRO A 539 -11.24 -3.34 27.32
C PRO A 539 -12.74 -3.13 27.14
N GLU A 540 -13.13 -2.14 26.33
CA GLU A 540 -14.55 -1.86 26.07
C GLU A 540 -15.19 -2.94 25.20
N TYR A 541 -14.45 -3.48 24.21
CA TYR A 541 -14.91 -4.64 23.45
C TYR A 541 -15.11 -5.86 24.36
N ARG A 542 -14.17 -6.12 25.26
CA ARG A 542 -14.24 -7.22 26.23
C ARG A 542 -15.43 -7.07 27.16
N LYS A 543 -15.67 -5.87 27.68
CA LYS A 543 -16.82 -5.56 28.54
C LYS A 543 -18.14 -5.80 27.80
N ARG A 544 -18.27 -5.33 26.57
CA ARG A 544 -19.47 -5.56 25.73
C ARG A 544 -19.68 -7.04 25.44
N TYR A 545 -18.62 -7.78 25.18
CA TYR A 545 -18.70 -9.22 24.95
C TYR A 545 -19.20 -9.98 26.19
N GLU A 546 -18.71 -9.66 27.41
CA GLU A 546 -19.15 -10.27 28.66
C GLU A 546 -20.61 -9.91 28.96
N GLN A 547 -21.04 -8.68 28.71
CA GLN A 547 -22.44 -8.28 28.83
C GLN A 547 -23.33 -9.07 27.87
N PHE A 548 -22.98 -9.13 26.60
CA PHE A 548 -23.70 -9.92 25.60
C PHE A 548 -23.80 -11.40 26.01
N LYS A 549 -22.72 -11.98 26.49
CA LYS A 549 -22.67 -13.35 26.94
C LYS A 549 -23.60 -13.60 28.13
N ALA A 550 -23.68 -12.64 29.06
CA ALA A 550 -24.57 -12.71 30.21
C ALA A 550 -26.05 -12.59 29.82
N GLU A 551 -26.36 -11.74 28.84
CA GLU A 551 -27.72 -11.48 28.35
C GLU A 551 -28.23 -12.59 27.42
N ALA A 552 -27.36 -13.16 26.59
CA ALA A 552 -27.73 -14.13 25.56
C ALA A 552 -28.04 -15.54 26.10
N GLY A 553 -27.57 -15.84 27.33
CA GLY A 553 -27.68 -17.20 27.87
C GLY A 553 -26.95 -18.25 26.98
N GLU A 554 -27.26 -19.51 27.11
CA GLU A 554 -26.83 -20.55 26.17
C GLU A 554 -27.70 -20.47 24.92
N LEU A 555 -27.15 -19.85 23.85
CA LEU A 555 -27.80 -19.84 22.55
C LEU A 555 -27.91 -21.27 22.03
N ASP A 556 -29.12 -21.68 21.62
CA ASP A 556 -29.32 -22.96 20.95
C ASP A 556 -28.49 -22.97 19.65
N PRO A 557 -27.61 -23.98 19.45
CA PRO A 557 -26.84 -24.08 18.21
C PRO A 557 -27.67 -24.04 16.92
N ARG A 558 -28.98 -24.34 17.02
CA ARG A 558 -29.92 -24.29 15.90
C ARG A 558 -30.31 -22.87 15.50
N ASP A 559 -30.18 -21.91 16.40
CA ASP A 559 -30.52 -20.50 16.18
C ASP A 559 -29.34 -19.65 15.71
N ALA A 560 -28.17 -20.26 15.51
CA ALA A 560 -26.97 -19.60 15.00
C ALA A 560 -27.05 -19.34 13.47
N GLY A 561 -28.14 -18.78 13.00
CA GLY A 561 -28.42 -18.45 11.60
C GLY A 561 -27.90 -17.08 11.17
#